data_33d5e9d28ef40bfb9a440c763aff7e13
#
_entry.id   33d5e9d28ef40bfb9a440c763aff7e13
#
_cell.length_a   1.000
_cell.length_b   1.000
_cell.length_c   1.000
_cell.angle_alpha   90.00
_cell.angle_beta   90.00
_cell.angle_gamma   90.00
#
_symmetry.space_group_name_H-M   'P 1'
#
loop_
_entity.id
_entity.type
_entity.pdbx_description
1 polymer ?
#
loop_
_entity_poly.entity_id
_entity_poly.type
_entity_poly.pdbx_seq_one_letter_code
_entity_poly.pdbx_strand_id
1 'polypeptide(L)'
;MTNRRALSSAVLLAAMLAAPAAARDAEEPIKLAYLEGDLGGFSNILDKDGKEIIGVVTYTQQRKGDTLEAKRVAWFKDGSSDEDTTVAKVGKTLRTLRGQSIIRDPSGETIVDMRVDVAQGRVWGFYGQGKDRTEFDDRGKIPIGTYFGALVNLVLKNFDANVEGGKVVFHTIVPTPSPRQIDMEVTRGESSKLDRAGHAVPVADYLMRVTVNPVLNPVVRMFAPETHFFQTPDSPPSLARFAGPRNYAGQEIRIE
;
A
#
# COMPACT_ATOMS: atom_id res chain seq x y z
N MET A 1 0.99 -5.34 36.04
CA MET A 1 1.80 -6.29 35.21
C MET A 1 2.03 -5.63 33.86
N THR A 2 3.14 -4.95 33.71
CA THR A 2 3.43 -3.94 32.70
C THR A 2 3.98 -4.55 31.41
N ASN A 3 3.41 -4.13 30.31
CA ASN A 3 3.67 -4.32 28.88
C ASN A 3 5.17 -4.39 28.42
N ARG A 4 5.90 -5.43 28.82
CA ARG A 4 7.25 -5.68 28.28
C ARG A 4 7.25 -6.21 26.81
N ARG A 5 6.14 -6.73 26.32
CA ARG A 5 6.06 -7.29 24.93
C ARG A 5 5.91 -6.23 23.83
N ALA A 6 5.27 -5.09 24.11
CA ALA A 6 5.11 -4.03 23.12
C ALA A 6 6.41 -3.27 22.81
N LEU A 7 7.27 -3.10 23.83
CA LEU A 7 8.56 -2.41 23.64
C LEU A 7 9.56 -3.21 22.81
N SER A 8 9.55 -4.54 22.90
CA SER A 8 10.47 -5.39 22.13
C SER A 8 10.19 -5.37 20.64
N SER A 9 8.92 -5.30 20.24
CA SER A 9 8.53 -5.27 18.82
C SER A 9 8.87 -3.92 18.17
N ALA A 10 8.68 -2.82 18.89
CA ALA A 10 8.98 -1.48 18.38
C ALA A 10 10.49 -1.23 18.22
N VAL A 11 11.30 -1.76 19.13
CA VAL A 11 12.76 -1.63 19.07
C VAL A 11 13.35 -2.46 17.94
N LEU A 12 12.82 -3.66 17.68
CA LEU A 12 13.27 -4.50 16.57
C LEU A 12 12.90 -3.87 15.21
N LEU A 13 11.72 -3.29 15.09
CA LEU A 13 11.26 -2.60 13.90
C LEU A 13 12.11 -1.35 13.62
N ALA A 14 12.47 -0.58 14.64
CA ALA A 14 13.34 0.59 14.50
C ALA A 14 14.76 0.21 14.07
N ALA A 15 15.30 -0.91 14.56
CA ALA A 15 16.62 -1.41 14.16
C ALA A 15 16.63 -1.91 12.68
N MET A 16 15.53 -2.48 12.19
CA MET A 16 15.40 -2.89 10.78
C MET A 16 15.32 -1.70 9.82
N LEU A 17 14.76 -0.58 10.27
CA LEU A 17 14.64 0.65 9.48
C LEU A 17 15.97 1.43 9.38
N ALA A 18 16.96 1.12 10.21
CA ALA A 18 18.26 1.80 10.23
C ALA A 18 19.29 1.19 9.27
N ALA A 19 19.03 0.03 8.66
CA ALA A 19 19.91 -0.52 7.63
C ALA A 19 19.79 0.31 6.35
N PRO A 20 20.90 0.84 5.78
CA PRO A 20 20.84 1.47 4.48
C PRO A 20 20.35 0.41 3.48
N ALA A 21 19.16 0.62 2.90
CA ALA A 21 18.75 -0.16 1.76
C ALA A 21 19.83 0.02 0.68
N ALA A 22 20.51 -1.04 0.28
CA ALA A 22 21.37 -1.01 -0.88
C ALA A 22 20.46 -0.57 -2.03
N ALA A 23 20.69 0.65 -2.53
CA ALA A 23 19.93 1.22 -3.62
C ALA A 23 20.11 0.28 -4.82
N ARG A 24 19.09 -0.53 -5.12
CA ARG A 24 18.96 -1.12 -6.43
C ARG A 24 18.78 0.02 -7.42
N ASP A 25 19.42 -0.07 -8.56
CA ASP A 25 19.19 0.86 -9.67
C ASP A 25 17.69 0.97 -9.93
N ALA A 26 17.25 2.18 -10.28
CA ALA A 26 15.85 2.48 -10.49
C ALA A 26 15.23 1.43 -11.42
N GLU A 27 14.33 0.63 -10.88
CA GLU A 27 13.66 -0.39 -11.64
C GLU A 27 12.80 0.25 -12.74
N GLU A 28 12.63 -0.46 -13.84
CA GLU A 28 11.79 0.01 -14.93
C GLU A 28 10.36 0.28 -14.41
N PRO A 29 9.71 1.34 -14.90
CA PRO A 29 8.34 1.62 -14.51
C PRO A 29 7.40 0.50 -14.97
N ILE A 30 6.34 0.22 -14.20
CA ILE A 30 5.34 -0.80 -14.51
C ILE A 30 4.73 -0.55 -15.90
N LYS A 31 4.77 -1.57 -16.75
CA LYS A 31 4.11 -1.58 -18.06
C LYS A 31 2.60 -1.72 -17.87
N LEU A 32 1.83 -0.95 -18.61
CA LEU A 32 0.38 -0.97 -18.55
C LEU A 32 -0.20 -1.77 -19.72
N ALA A 33 -0.67 -2.98 -19.45
CA ALA A 33 -1.53 -3.76 -20.35
C ALA A 33 -3.00 -3.35 -20.16
N TYR A 34 -3.37 -3.01 -18.91
CA TYR A 34 -4.72 -2.58 -18.55
C TYR A 34 -4.66 -1.19 -17.91
N LEU A 35 -5.42 -0.27 -18.49
CA LEU A 35 -5.62 1.07 -17.97
C LEU A 35 -7.09 1.42 -18.13
N GLU A 36 -7.81 1.40 -17.04
CA GLU A 36 -9.21 1.85 -17.01
C GLU A 36 -9.26 3.38 -17.06
N GLY A 37 -10.37 3.89 -17.55
CA GLY A 37 -10.69 5.32 -17.51
C GLY A 37 -11.14 5.79 -16.13
N ASP A 38 -12.19 6.61 -16.13
CA ASP A 38 -12.80 7.04 -14.87
C ASP A 38 -13.57 5.88 -14.25
N LEU A 39 -13.33 5.65 -12.97
CA LEU A 39 -14.03 4.64 -12.20
C LEU A 39 -14.22 5.09 -10.75
N GLY A 40 -15.20 4.51 -10.09
CA GLY A 40 -15.43 4.69 -8.68
C GLY A 40 -16.15 3.48 -8.10
N GLY A 41 -15.92 3.22 -6.82
CA GLY A 41 -16.54 2.13 -6.10
C GLY A 41 -16.39 2.29 -4.60
N PHE A 42 -17.09 1.42 -3.88
CA PHE A 42 -16.96 1.29 -2.44
C PHE A 42 -16.96 -0.18 -2.04
N SER A 43 -16.39 -0.46 -0.88
CA SER A 43 -16.35 -1.79 -0.28
C SER A 43 -16.48 -1.69 1.22
N ASN A 44 -16.98 -2.74 1.86
CA ASN A 44 -16.96 -2.85 3.30
C ASN A 44 -15.55 -3.16 3.80
N ILE A 45 -15.20 -2.61 4.94
CA ILE A 45 -14.05 -3.00 5.72
C ILE A 45 -14.53 -3.89 6.85
N LEU A 46 -13.99 -5.10 6.91
CA LEU A 46 -14.33 -6.11 7.89
C LEU A 46 -13.15 -6.29 8.86
N ASP A 47 -13.44 -6.81 10.04
CA ASP A 47 -12.41 -7.29 10.95
C ASP A 47 -11.57 -8.41 10.30
N LYS A 48 -10.47 -8.80 10.92
CA LYS A 48 -9.56 -9.83 10.40
C LYS A 48 -10.26 -11.16 10.11
N ASP A 49 -11.30 -11.51 10.88
CA ASP A 49 -12.05 -12.75 10.75
C ASP A 49 -13.13 -12.67 9.66
N GLY A 50 -13.41 -11.46 9.14
CA GLY A 50 -14.45 -11.23 8.14
C GLY A 50 -15.87 -11.30 8.68
N LYS A 51 -16.07 -11.09 10.00
CA LYS A 51 -17.34 -11.25 10.67
C LYS A 51 -18.07 -9.94 10.93
N GLU A 52 -17.33 -8.90 11.26
CA GLU A 52 -17.89 -7.60 11.61
C GLU A 52 -17.47 -6.54 10.59
N ILE A 53 -18.44 -5.76 10.10
CA ILE A 53 -18.14 -4.54 9.33
C ILE A 53 -17.64 -3.50 10.31
N ILE A 54 -16.39 -3.08 10.17
CA ILE A 54 -15.73 -2.07 11.00
C ILE A 54 -15.52 -0.74 10.29
N GLY A 55 -15.89 -0.65 9.02
CA GLY A 55 -15.76 0.57 8.23
C GLY A 55 -16.21 0.41 6.79
N VAL A 56 -15.95 1.43 6.01
CA VAL A 56 -16.19 1.47 4.57
C VAL A 56 -15.02 2.15 3.89
N VAL A 57 -14.66 1.69 2.70
CA VAL A 57 -13.65 2.31 1.85
C VAL A 57 -14.25 2.69 0.51
N THR A 58 -13.90 3.88 0.03
CA THR A 58 -14.18 4.30 -1.35
C THR A 58 -12.88 4.36 -2.13
N TYR A 59 -13.00 4.07 -3.41
CA TYR A 59 -11.94 4.23 -4.39
C TYR A 59 -12.48 5.02 -5.57
N THR A 60 -11.74 6.05 -5.99
CA THR A 60 -12.04 6.79 -7.21
C THR A 60 -10.79 6.93 -8.05
N GLN A 61 -10.97 6.89 -9.36
CA GLN A 61 -9.93 7.11 -10.34
C GLN A 61 -10.48 8.04 -11.42
N GLN A 62 -9.72 9.06 -11.77
CA GLN A 62 -10.06 9.99 -12.84
C GLN A 62 -8.87 10.14 -13.79
N ARG A 63 -9.14 10.05 -15.08
CA ARG A 63 -8.12 10.20 -16.11
C ARG A 63 -8.36 11.46 -16.94
N LYS A 64 -7.30 12.28 -17.07
CA LYS A 64 -7.28 13.46 -17.94
C LYS A 64 -6.06 13.40 -18.85
N GLY A 65 -6.28 12.95 -20.09
CA GLY A 65 -5.20 12.74 -21.06
C GLY A 65 -4.22 11.64 -20.60
N ASP A 66 -2.98 12.01 -20.38
CA ASP A 66 -1.92 11.13 -19.87
C ASP A 66 -1.71 11.20 -18.35
N THR A 67 -2.59 11.90 -17.65
CA THR A 67 -2.57 12.02 -16.19
C THR A 67 -3.72 11.24 -15.58
N LEU A 68 -3.43 10.51 -14.51
CA LEU A 68 -4.37 9.76 -13.70
C LEU A 68 -4.30 10.27 -12.25
N GLU A 69 -5.45 10.57 -11.67
CA GLU A 69 -5.59 10.78 -10.24
C GLU A 69 -6.36 9.60 -9.65
N ALA A 70 -5.78 8.97 -8.64
CA ALA A 70 -6.39 7.88 -7.90
C ALA A 70 -6.50 8.28 -6.42
N LYS A 71 -7.67 8.09 -5.84
CA LYS A 71 -7.96 8.41 -4.44
C LYS A 71 -8.61 7.22 -3.76
N ARG A 72 -8.16 6.92 -2.54
CA ARG A 72 -8.76 5.95 -1.63
C ARG A 72 -9.08 6.66 -0.33
N VAL A 73 -10.29 6.47 0.20
CA VAL A 73 -10.66 6.96 1.53
C VAL A 73 -11.34 5.84 2.29
N ALA A 74 -10.81 5.51 3.45
CA ALA A 74 -11.37 4.55 4.38
C ALA A 74 -11.87 5.29 5.63
N TRP A 75 -13.11 5.02 6.03
CA TRP A 75 -13.72 5.50 7.27
C TRP A 75 -14.03 4.31 8.16
N PHE A 76 -13.69 4.43 9.43
CA PHE A 76 -13.88 3.38 10.42
C PHE A 76 -14.98 3.76 11.43
N LYS A 77 -15.64 2.76 12.01
CA LYS A 77 -16.68 2.95 13.02
C LYS A 77 -16.21 3.69 14.27
N ASP A 78 -14.92 3.63 14.58
CA ASP A 78 -14.33 4.36 15.69
C ASP A 78 -14.17 5.87 15.42
N GLY A 79 -14.52 6.35 14.24
CA GLY A 79 -14.38 7.74 13.81
C GLY A 79 -13.06 8.06 13.11
N SER A 80 -12.10 7.15 13.10
CA SER A 80 -10.82 7.35 12.41
C SER A 80 -10.97 7.22 10.89
N SER A 81 -10.01 7.78 10.14
CA SER A 81 -10.00 7.67 8.68
C SER A 81 -8.60 7.66 8.10
N ASP A 82 -8.44 6.99 6.96
CA ASP A 82 -7.22 6.94 6.15
C ASP A 82 -7.55 7.43 4.73
N GLU A 83 -6.80 8.40 4.23
CA GLU A 83 -6.98 8.96 2.90
C GLU A 83 -5.65 8.93 2.13
N ASP A 84 -5.65 8.35 0.94
CA ASP A 84 -4.52 8.38 0.01
C ASP A 84 -4.98 9.02 -1.30
N THR A 85 -4.24 10.01 -1.77
CA THR A 85 -4.41 10.60 -3.09
C THR A 85 -3.09 10.49 -3.84
N THR A 86 -3.12 10.00 -5.07
CA THR A 86 -1.93 9.84 -5.89
C THR A 86 -2.19 10.31 -7.30
N VAL A 87 -1.26 11.07 -7.86
CA VAL A 87 -1.27 11.51 -9.26
C VAL A 87 -0.15 10.81 -9.99
N ALA A 88 -0.46 10.22 -11.12
CA ALA A 88 0.48 9.50 -11.96
C ALA A 88 0.40 9.94 -13.42
N LYS A 89 1.52 9.82 -14.11
CA LYS A 89 1.56 9.82 -15.57
C LYS A 89 1.31 8.41 -16.08
N VAL A 90 0.40 8.29 -17.05
CA VAL A 90 0.00 7.02 -17.65
C VAL A 90 0.16 7.06 -19.17
N GLY A 91 0.58 5.92 -19.72
CA GLY A 91 0.79 5.73 -21.15
C GLY A 91 1.08 4.25 -21.38
N LYS A 92 2.24 3.92 -21.97
CA LYS A 92 2.73 2.53 -22.01
C LYS A 92 3.20 2.05 -20.63
N THR A 93 3.52 2.99 -19.75
CA THR A 93 4.00 2.73 -18.38
C THR A 93 3.30 3.62 -17.37
N LEU A 94 3.31 3.18 -16.11
CA LEU A 94 2.83 3.92 -14.95
C LEU A 94 4.00 4.62 -14.26
N ARG A 95 3.85 5.91 -13.96
CA ARG A 95 4.87 6.69 -13.23
C ARG A 95 4.19 7.60 -12.22
N THR A 96 4.47 7.43 -10.95
CA THR A 96 4.00 8.35 -9.92
C THR A 96 4.60 9.73 -10.13
N LEU A 97 3.80 10.77 -10.03
CA LEU A 97 4.23 12.17 -10.06
C LEU A 97 4.25 12.74 -8.64
N ARG A 98 3.15 12.57 -7.92
CA ARG A 98 3.00 13.07 -6.55
C ARG A 98 1.94 12.27 -5.81
N GLY A 99 1.94 12.42 -4.48
CA GLY A 99 0.89 11.83 -3.66
C GLY A 99 0.85 12.41 -2.27
N GLN A 100 -0.23 12.06 -1.56
CA GLN A 100 -0.46 12.44 -0.18
C GLN A 100 -1.13 11.28 0.54
N SER A 101 -0.74 11.04 1.79
CA SER A 101 -1.38 10.13 2.71
C SER A 101 -1.75 10.90 3.98
N ILE A 102 -3.03 10.87 4.36
CA ILE A 102 -3.55 11.51 5.56
C ILE A 102 -4.21 10.44 6.43
N ILE A 103 -3.82 10.39 7.70
CA ILE A 103 -4.48 9.53 8.70
C ILE A 103 -5.04 10.43 9.79
N ARG A 104 -6.31 10.20 10.14
CA ARG A 104 -6.98 10.88 11.25
C ARG A 104 -7.33 9.87 12.33
N ASP A 105 -7.18 10.29 13.57
CA ASP A 105 -7.57 9.50 14.72
C ASP A 105 -9.10 9.54 14.95
N PRO A 106 -9.64 8.82 15.96
CA PRO A 106 -11.07 8.84 16.29
C PRO A 106 -11.65 10.21 16.66
N SER A 107 -10.81 11.16 17.08
CA SER A 107 -11.27 12.55 17.36
C SER A 107 -11.37 13.40 16.09
N GLY A 108 -10.88 12.91 14.95
CA GLY A 108 -10.76 13.63 13.69
C GLY A 108 -9.46 14.45 13.57
N GLU A 109 -8.57 14.40 14.57
CA GLU A 109 -7.26 15.06 14.50
C GLU A 109 -6.36 14.33 13.50
N THR A 110 -5.67 15.10 12.66
CA THR A 110 -4.71 14.54 11.71
C THR A 110 -3.44 14.12 12.44
N ILE A 111 -3.13 12.83 12.41
CA ILE A 111 -1.94 12.23 13.04
C ILE A 111 -0.85 11.89 12.02
N VAL A 112 -1.18 11.86 10.73
CA VAL A 112 -0.22 11.73 9.63
C VAL A 112 -0.68 12.63 8.50
N ASP A 113 0.23 13.45 7.98
CA ASP A 113 0.12 14.10 6.67
C ASP A 113 1.49 13.93 6.00
N MET A 114 1.60 12.96 5.11
CA MET A 114 2.80 12.71 4.32
C MET A 114 2.53 13.08 2.87
N ARG A 115 3.41 13.87 2.29
CA ARG A 115 3.36 14.28 0.88
C ARG A 115 4.63 13.85 0.16
N VAL A 116 4.46 13.51 -1.11
CA VAL A 116 5.55 13.06 -1.99
C VAL A 116 5.48 13.81 -3.31
N ASP A 117 6.62 14.34 -3.76
CA ASP A 117 6.83 14.85 -5.11
C ASP A 117 8.02 14.12 -5.72
N VAL A 118 7.75 13.25 -6.67
CA VAL A 118 8.76 12.38 -7.28
C VAL A 118 9.74 13.21 -8.14
N ALA A 119 9.25 14.23 -8.84
CA ALA A 119 10.08 15.06 -9.71
C ALA A 119 11.06 15.93 -8.89
N GLN A 120 10.63 16.40 -7.72
CA GLN A 120 11.49 17.17 -6.81
C GLN A 120 12.33 16.27 -5.89
N GLY A 121 12.08 14.95 -5.87
CA GLY A 121 12.72 14.03 -4.95
C GLY A 121 12.43 14.39 -3.49
N ARG A 122 11.22 14.83 -3.17
CA ARG A 122 10.87 15.38 -1.86
C ARG A 122 9.78 14.56 -1.18
N VAL A 123 9.98 14.25 0.11
CA VAL A 123 8.98 13.67 1.01
C VAL A 123 8.91 14.56 2.24
N TRP A 124 7.72 15.12 2.53
CA TRP A 124 7.56 16.06 3.64
C TRP A 124 6.21 15.91 4.31
N GLY A 125 6.13 16.41 5.54
CA GLY A 125 4.91 16.38 6.34
C GLY A 125 5.18 16.15 7.80
N PHE A 126 4.29 15.40 8.47
CA PHE A 126 4.44 15.07 9.87
C PHE A 126 3.81 13.72 10.23
N TYR A 127 4.25 13.17 11.35
CA TYR A 127 3.75 11.95 11.98
C TYR A 127 3.59 12.19 13.49
N GLY A 128 2.45 11.72 14.08
CA GLY A 128 2.17 11.82 15.51
C GLY A 128 1.36 13.07 15.89
N GLN A 129 1.10 13.22 17.19
CA GLN A 129 0.26 14.26 17.76
C GLN A 129 0.96 15.01 18.90
N GLY A 130 0.54 16.24 19.16
CA GLY A 130 0.98 17.03 20.31
C GLY A 130 2.49 17.06 20.45
N LYS A 131 3.02 16.69 21.61
CA LYS A 131 4.45 16.65 21.90
C LYS A 131 5.21 15.52 21.19
N ASP A 132 4.51 14.51 20.71
CA ASP A 132 5.10 13.35 20.00
C ASP A 132 5.02 13.55 18.47
N ARG A 133 4.58 14.72 18.01
CA ARG A 133 4.57 15.09 16.60
C ARG A 133 6.00 15.31 16.10
N THR A 134 6.34 14.58 15.04
CA THR A 134 7.62 14.69 14.35
C THR A 134 7.37 15.23 12.94
N GLU A 135 7.98 16.34 12.60
CA GLU A 135 7.98 16.89 11.24
C GLU A 135 9.19 16.36 10.47
N PHE A 136 9.01 16.17 9.16
CA PHE A 136 10.06 15.73 8.27
C PHE A 136 10.00 16.49 6.92
N ASP A 137 11.15 16.69 6.32
CA ASP A 137 11.31 17.26 4.96
C ASP A 137 12.57 16.65 4.35
N ASP A 138 12.42 15.46 3.82
CA ASP A 138 13.52 14.69 3.24
C ASP A 138 13.63 14.98 1.74
N ARG A 139 14.87 15.09 1.26
CA ARG A 139 15.19 15.28 -0.16
C ARG A 139 16.16 14.21 -0.61
N GLY A 140 15.88 13.63 -1.77
CA GLY A 140 16.71 12.60 -2.37
C GLY A 140 16.09 12.05 -3.66
N LYS A 141 16.82 11.18 -4.33
CA LYS A 141 16.30 10.52 -5.54
C LYS A 141 15.19 9.55 -5.15
N ILE A 142 13.98 9.77 -5.67
CA ILE A 142 12.86 8.82 -5.59
C ILE A 142 12.87 8.02 -6.90
N PRO A 143 13.01 6.69 -6.85
CA PRO A 143 13.02 5.84 -8.05
C PRO A 143 11.72 5.95 -8.85
N ILE A 144 11.81 5.78 -10.17
CA ILE A 144 10.65 5.87 -11.07
C ILE A 144 9.61 4.78 -10.76
N GLY A 145 10.04 3.60 -10.33
CA GLY A 145 9.18 2.48 -9.92
C GLY A 145 8.62 2.60 -8.50
N THR A 146 8.41 3.83 -7.98
CA THR A 146 7.82 4.06 -6.67
C THR A 146 6.30 4.22 -6.81
N TYR A 147 5.54 3.31 -6.17
CA TYR A 147 4.07 3.32 -6.16
C TYR A 147 3.57 3.25 -4.72
N PHE A 148 2.53 3.99 -4.39
CA PHE A 148 1.92 3.98 -3.07
C PHE A 148 0.42 4.29 -3.16
N GLY A 149 -0.28 4.04 -2.03
CA GLY A 149 -1.70 4.28 -1.92
C GLY A 149 -2.51 3.54 -3.00
N ALA A 150 -3.41 4.27 -3.62
CA ALA A 150 -4.35 3.73 -4.60
C ALA A 150 -3.71 3.16 -5.88
N LEU A 151 -2.47 3.57 -6.22
CA LEU A 151 -1.78 3.08 -7.43
C LEU A 151 -1.33 1.61 -7.32
N VAL A 152 -1.20 1.06 -6.12
CA VAL A 152 -0.84 -0.36 -5.93
C VAL A 152 -1.83 -1.28 -6.64
N ASN A 153 -3.11 -0.92 -6.69
CA ASN A 153 -4.11 -1.70 -7.43
C ASN A 153 -3.80 -1.77 -8.94
N LEU A 154 -3.26 -0.69 -9.54
CA LEU A 154 -2.86 -0.70 -10.95
C LEU A 154 -1.61 -1.56 -11.18
N VAL A 155 -0.67 -1.58 -10.22
CA VAL A 155 0.49 -2.49 -10.27
C VAL A 155 0.00 -3.93 -10.31
N LEU A 156 -0.92 -4.30 -9.41
CA LEU A 156 -1.48 -5.66 -9.33
C LEU A 156 -2.28 -6.05 -10.58
N LYS A 157 -3.11 -5.17 -11.11
CA LYS A 157 -3.85 -5.41 -12.38
C LYS A 157 -2.93 -5.69 -13.56
N ASN A 158 -1.72 -5.17 -13.53
CA ASN A 158 -0.74 -5.30 -14.58
C ASN A 158 0.38 -6.29 -14.23
N PHE A 159 0.17 -7.17 -13.24
CA PHE A 159 1.16 -8.13 -12.77
C PHE A 159 1.72 -8.98 -13.92
N ASP A 160 0.87 -9.61 -14.72
CA ASP A 160 1.28 -10.53 -15.78
C ASP A 160 2.14 -9.85 -16.87
N ALA A 161 1.96 -8.54 -17.09
CA ALA A 161 2.76 -7.77 -18.05
C ALA A 161 4.16 -7.38 -17.51
N ASN A 162 4.40 -7.58 -16.20
CA ASN A 162 5.60 -7.10 -15.50
C ASN A 162 6.32 -8.20 -14.71
N VAL A 163 5.76 -9.41 -14.68
CA VAL A 163 6.35 -10.51 -13.91
C VAL A 163 7.67 -10.95 -14.51
N GLU A 164 8.71 -11.00 -13.67
CA GLU A 164 10.03 -11.53 -13.98
C GLU A 164 10.46 -12.45 -12.85
N GLY A 165 10.92 -13.66 -13.20
CA GLY A 165 11.29 -14.66 -12.19
C GLY A 165 10.15 -15.04 -11.23
N GLY A 166 8.87 -14.96 -11.69
CA GLY A 166 7.69 -15.29 -10.88
C GLY A 166 7.20 -14.19 -9.93
N LYS A 167 7.76 -12.98 -10.03
CA LYS A 167 7.43 -11.87 -9.14
C LYS A 167 7.47 -10.52 -9.83
N VAL A 168 6.82 -9.53 -9.23
CA VAL A 168 6.96 -8.10 -9.53
C VAL A 168 7.53 -7.40 -8.30
N VAL A 169 8.58 -6.59 -8.50
CA VAL A 169 9.18 -5.77 -7.44
C VAL A 169 8.98 -4.30 -7.77
N PHE A 170 8.62 -3.51 -6.76
CA PHE A 170 8.48 -2.07 -6.87
C PHE A 170 8.83 -1.39 -5.55
N HIS A 171 9.04 -0.08 -5.58
CA HIS A 171 9.30 0.71 -4.39
C HIS A 171 8.00 1.31 -3.84
N THR A 172 7.92 1.46 -2.53
CA THR A 172 6.88 2.27 -1.88
C THR A 172 7.48 3.18 -0.82
N ILE A 173 6.74 4.22 -0.44
CA ILE A 173 7.10 5.10 0.68
C ILE A 173 6.04 4.92 1.76
N VAL A 174 6.48 4.58 2.97
CA VAL A 174 5.57 4.35 4.11
C VAL A 174 5.56 5.55 5.05
N PRO A 175 4.38 5.96 5.53
CA PRO A 175 4.23 7.07 6.47
C PRO A 175 4.65 6.61 7.87
N THR A 176 5.89 6.90 8.24
CA THR A 176 6.47 6.66 9.55
C THR A 176 7.06 7.97 10.08
N PRO A 177 7.45 8.06 11.38
CA PRO A 177 8.12 9.26 11.92
C PRO A 177 9.37 9.69 11.13
N SER A 178 9.99 8.75 10.42
CA SER A 178 11.05 8.99 9.44
C SER A 178 10.68 8.21 8.19
N PRO A 179 10.00 8.82 7.21
CA PRO A 179 9.52 8.13 6.02
C PRO A 179 10.64 7.37 5.33
N ARG A 180 10.37 6.15 4.93
CA ARG A 180 11.35 5.29 4.28
C ARG A 180 10.79 4.75 2.98
N GLN A 181 11.64 4.76 1.98
CA GLN A 181 11.43 3.96 0.81
C GLN A 181 11.76 2.51 1.14
N ILE A 182 10.83 1.62 0.84
CA ILE A 182 10.98 0.17 1.01
C ILE A 182 10.66 -0.54 -0.29
N ASP A 183 11.26 -1.69 -0.48
CA ASP A 183 10.98 -2.57 -1.60
C ASP A 183 9.82 -3.49 -1.26
N MET A 184 8.88 -3.61 -2.19
CA MET A 184 7.76 -4.52 -2.14
C MET A 184 7.90 -5.58 -3.21
N GLU A 185 7.73 -6.83 -2.84
CA GLU A 185 7.67 -7.98 -3.74
C GLU A 185 6.24 -8.49 -3.80
N VAL A 186 5.71 -8.66 -4.99
CA VAL A 186 4.43 -9.33 -5.23
C VAL A 186 4.70 -10.65 -5.94
N THR A 187 4.14 -11.72 -5.41
CA THR A 187 4.13 -13.04 -6.03
C THR A 187 2.71 -13.52 -6.23
N ARG A 188 2.48 -14.30 -7.29
CA ARG A 188 1.19 -14.96 -7.49
C ARG A 188 1.18 -16.28 -6.74
N GLY A 189 0.21 -16.43 -5.85
CA GLY A 189 -0.09 -17.68 -5.14
C GLY A 189 -1.04 -18.58 -5.91
N GLU A 190 -1.65 -19.51 -5.20
CA GLU A 190 -2.58 -20.46 -5.78
C GLU A 190 -3.92 -19.80 -6.14
N SER A 191 -4.56 -20.34 -7.18
CA SER A 191 -5.94 -19.96 -7.50
C SER A 191 -6.88 -20.62 -6.51
N SER A 192 -7.88 -19.86 -6.04
CA SER A 192 -8.86 -20.30 -5.06
C SER A 192 -10.26 -19.83 -5.44
N LYS A 193 -11.23 -20.07 -4.57
CA LYS A 193 -12.60 -19.56 -4.71
C LYS A 193 -12.98 -18.81 -3.45
N LEU A 194 -13.52 -17.62 -3.63
CA LEU A 194 -14.14 -16.85 -2.56
C LEU A 194 -15.65 -17.06 -2.60
N ASP A 195 -16.25 -17.28 -1.43
CA ASP A 195 -17.72 -17.23 -1.31
C ASP A 195 -18.15 -15.75 -1.27
N ARG A 196 -19.02 -15.36 -2.19
CA ARG A 196 -19.69 -14.05 -2.22
C ARG A 196 -21.18 -14.27 -2.28
N ALA A 197 -21.86 -14.10 -1.15
CA ALA A 197 -23.32 -14.27 -1.03
C ALA A 197 -23.81 -15.62 -1.57
N GLY A 198 -23.10 -16.72 -1.27
CA GLY A 198 -23.43 -18.08 -1.74
C GLY A 198 -22.92 -18.42 -3.15
N HIS A 199 -22.19 -17.53 -3.80
CA HIS A 199 -21.59 -17.76 -5.10
C HIS A 199 -20.07 -17.91 -5.00
N ALA A 200 -19.55 -19.04 -5.52
CA ALA A 200 -18.12 -19.31 -5.55
C ALA A 200 -17.45 -18.54 -6.70
N VAL A 201 -16.81 -17.42 -6.37
CA VAL A 201 -16.07 -16.57 -7.33
C VAL A 201 -14.62 -17.05 -7.44
N PRO A 202 -14.14 -17.46 -8.63
CA PRO A 202 -12.73 -17.83 -8.80
C PRO A 202 -11.84 -16.60 -8.63
N VAL A 203 -10.69 -16.77 -7.95
CA VAL A 203 -9.72 -15.71 -7.73
C VAL A 203 -8.29 -16.25 -7.76
N ALA A 204 -7.36 -15.39 -8.13
CA ALA A 204 -5.93 -15.58 -7.91
C ALA A 204 -5.51 -14.77 -6.69
N ASP A 205 -4.73 -15.38 -5.80
CA ASP A 205 -4.10 -14.71 -4.66
C ASP A 205 -2.79 -14.06 -5.10
N TYR A 206 -2.60 -12.80 -4.78
CA TYR A 206 -1.35 -12.07 -4.96
C TYR A 206 -0.83 -11.68 -3.59
N LEU A 207 0.29 -12.27 -3.21
CA LEU A 207 0.94 -12.03 -1.94
C LEU A 207 1.96 -10.92 -2.08
N MET A 208 1.74 -9.82 -1.37
CA MET A 208 2.66 -8.69 -1.29
C MET A 208 3.43 -8.71 0.03
N ARG A 209 4.73 -8.57 -0.05
CA ARG A 209 5.65 -8.59 1.10
C ARG A 209 6.69 -7.49 1.01
N VAL A 210 7.11 -7.00 2.16
CA VAL A 210 8.32 -6.18 2.26
C VAL A 210 9.53 -7.05 1.92
N THR A 211 10.42 -6.55 1.09
CA THR A 211 11.71 -7.17 0.82
C THR A 211 12.85 -6.25 1.23
N VAL A 212 13.88 -6.81 1.80
CA VAL A 212 15.11 -6.13 2.22
C VAL A 212 16.31 -6.87 1.67
N ASN A 213 17.48 -6.63 2.21
CA ASN A 213 18.68 -7.42 1.87
C ASN A 213 18.40 -8.93 2.04
N PRO A 214 18.80 -9.81 1.08
CA PRO A 214 18.57 -11.25 1.12
C PRO A 214 18.94 -11.93 2.45
N VAL A 215 19.96 -11.43 3.17
CA VAL A 215 20.37 -11.95 4.47
C VAL A 215 19.34 -11.64 5.57
N LEU A 216 18.66 -10.49 5.49
CA LEU A 216 17.69 -10.06 6.48
C LEU A 216 16.24 -10.48 6.12
N ASN A 217 15.98 -10.84 4.86
CA ASN A 217 14.63 -11.22 4.42
C ASN A 217 13.96 -12.30 5.27
N PRO A 218 14.62 -13.40 5.69
CA PRO A 218 13.98 -14.41 6.53
C PRO A 218 13.51 -13.84 7.87
N VAL A 219 14.29 -12.94 8.46
CA VAL A 219 13.95 -12.30 9.74
C VAL A 219 12.80 -11.32 9.57
N VAL A 220 12.85 -10.47 8.52
CA VAL A 220 11.77 -9.51 8.23
C VAL A 220 10.45 -10.23 7.96
N ARG A 221 10.48 -11.34 7.20
CA ARG A 221 9.28 -12.14 6.90
C ARG A 221 8.61 -12.76 8.12
N MET A 222 9.34 -12.95 9.23
CA MET A 222 8.75 -13.43 10.47
C MET A 222 7.93 -12.38 11.21
N PHE A 223 8.18 -11.09 10.96
CA PHE A 223 7.59 -9.98 11.71
C PHE A 223 6.79 -9.00 10.85
N ALA A 224 7.08 -8.91 9.56
CA ALA A 224 6.32 -8.07 8.65
C ALA A 224 4.99 -8.76 8.28
N PRO A 225 3.86 -8.07 8.42
CA PRO A 225 2.57 -8.63 8.06
C PRO A 225 2.51 -8.90 6.55
N GLU A 226 1.93 -10.03 6.19
CA GLU A 226 1.64 -10.37 4.80
C GLU A 226 0.38 -9.64 4.34
N THR A 227 0.38 -9.26 3.08
CA THR A 227 -0.77 -8.59 2.47
C THR A 227 -1.23 -9.38 1.25
N HIS A 228 -2.48 -9.81 1.28
CA HIS A 228 -3.09 -10.61 0.23
C HIS A 228 -4.09 -9.79 -0.59
N PHE A 229 -3.98 -9.88 -1.89
CA PHE A 229 -4.91 -9.30 -2.85
C PHE A 229 -5.50 -10.40 -3.71
N PHE A 230 -6.79 -10.63 -3.58
CA PHE A 230 -7.50 -11.62 -4.38
C PHE A 230 -8.13 -10.92 -5.57
N GLN A 231 -7.72 -11.31 -6.77
CA GLN A 231 -8.25 -10.74 -8.02
C GLN A 231 -9.03 -11.78 -8.81
N THR A 232 -10.12 -11.35 -9.44
CA THR A 232 -10.84 -12.18 -10.40
C THR A 232 -9.98 -12.43 -11.64
N PRO A 233 -10.17 -13.57 -12.35
CA PRO A 233 -9.43 -13.89 -13.57
C PRO A 233 -9.93 -13.11 -14.80
N ASP A 234 -10.82 -12.13 -14.61
CA ASP A 234 -11.38 -11.31 -15.68
C ASP A 234 -10.30 -10.49 -16.40
N SER A 235 -10.66 -9.95 -17.54
CA SER A 235 -9.79 -9.05 -18.30
C SER A 235 -10.52 -7.72 -18.55
N PRO A 236 -10.16 -6.64 -17.84
CA PRO A 236 -9.12 -6.50 -16.83
C PRO A 236 -9.48 -7.19 -15.50
N PRO A 237 -8.45 -7.63 -14.72
CA PRO A 237 -8.67 -8.20 -13.39
C PRO A 237 -9.31 -7.19 -12.43
N SER A 238 -10.20 -7.66 -11.57
CA SER A 238 -10.85 -6.85 -10.55
C SER A 238 -10.47 -7.32 -9.15
N LEU A 239 -10.25 -6.38 -8.22
CA LEU A 239 -10.01 -6.72 -6.82
C LEU A 239 -11.29 -7.29 -6.21
N ALA A 240 -11.23 -8.54 -5.79
CA ALA A 240 -12.33 -9.23 -5.13
C ALA A 240 -12.25 -9.13 -3.61
N ARG A 241 -11.02 -9.20 -3.05
CA ARG A 241 -10.76 -9.09 -1.61
C ARG A 241 -9.35 -8.57 -1.38
N PHE A 242 -9.20 -7.78 -0.34
CA PHE A 242 -7.92 -7.47 0.31
C PHE A 242 -7.92 -8.08 1.71
N ALA A 243 -6.79 -8.64 2.14
CA ALA A 243 -6.57 -9.06 3.52
C ALA A 243 -5.14 -8.68 3.94
N GLY A 244 -5.03 -7.89 5.00
CA GLY A 244 -3.74 -7.40 5.47
C GLY A 244 -3.88 -6.30 6.51
N PRO A 245 -2.78 -5.65 6.90
CA PRO A 245 -2.82 -4.59 7.89
C PRO A 245 -3.53 -3.35 7.33
N ARG A 246 -4.29 -2.68 8.18
CA ARG A 246 -4.97 -1.40 7.86
C ARG A 246 -3.98 -0.35 7.33
N ASN A 247 -2.86 -0.25 8.02
CA ASN A 247 -1.72 0.57 7.65
C ASN A 247 -0.45 -0.21 8.02
N TYR A 248 0.73 0.38 7.86
CA TYR A 248 2.01 -0.30 8.00
C TYR A 248 2.19 -1.12 9.31
N ALA A 249 1.53 -0.74 10.41
CA ALA A 249 1.61 -1.41 11.70
C ALA A 249 0.24 -1.57 12.37
N GLY A 250 -0.84 -1.42 11.61
CA GLY A 250 -2.19 -1.42 12.11
C GLY A 250 -2.80 -2.80 12.30
N GLN A 251 -4.04 -2.79 12.76
CA GLN A 251 -4.86 -3.98 12.87
C GLN A 251 -5.05 -4.63 11.49
N GLU A 252 -5.06 -5.96 11.44
CA GLU A 252 -5.44 -6.71 10.25
C GLU A 252 -6.92 -6.49 9.93
N ILE A 253 -7.20 -6.25 8.65
CA ILE A 253 -8.54 -6.01 8.12
C ILE A 253 -8.76 -6.82 6.84
N ARG A 254 -10.03 -6.94 6.44
CA ARG A 254 -10.45 -7.40 5.11
C ARG A 254 -11.26 -6.30 4.43
N ILE A 255 -11.13 -6.21 3.11
CA ILE A 255 -11.94 -5.32 2.26
C ILE A 255 -12.61 -6.20 1.22
N GLU A 256 -13.95 -6.12 1.15
CA GLU A 256 -14.78 -6.91 0.22
C GLU A 256 -15.87 -6.06 -0.43
#